data_52930af92fd37fb4466ba1d2b6199061
#
_entry.id   52930af92fd37fb4466ba1d2b6199061
#
_cell.length_a   1.000
_cell.length_b   1.000
_cell.length_c   1.000
_cell.angle_alpha   90.00
_cell.angle_beta   90.00
_cell.angle_gamma   90.00
#
_symmetry.space_group_name_H-M   'P 1'
#
loop_
_entity.id
_entity.type
_entity.pdbx_description
1 polymer ?
#
loop_
_entity_poly.entity_id
_entity_poly.type
_entity_poly.pdbx_seq_one_letter_code
_entity_poly.pdbx_strand_id
1 'polypeptide(L)'
;MFKSNRWKRLALKAALAMPLSASAAQEPMTTSSEQELVDLVRKTEARASAFMRGDMDKWASLTRIADDFTLMQPFGGEASRGFDMSPERLARLASYFRNGDAKVELVQSYASGDLVVLAVIEREHGEVGGLPDQDWSLRVTLVYRRQGAEWWLVHRHADPLVRDVGLETAAALARGANLGGR
;
A
#
# COMPACT_ATOMS: atom_id res chain seq x y z
N MET A 1 -53.50 -23.48 -60.84
CA MET A 1 -54.50 -23.16 -59.79
C MET A 1 -53.82 -23.31 -58.44
N PHE A 2 -53.10 -22.27 -57.95
CA PHE A 2 -52.42 -22.30 -56.70
C PHE A 2 -52.78 -21.06 -55.87
N LYS A 3 -53.36 -21.29 -54.68
CA LYS A 3 -53.79 -20.25 -53.74
C LYS A 3 -52.58 -19.78 -52.92
N SER A 4 -52.32 -18.49 -52.95
CA SER A 4 -51.31 -17.83 -52.11
C SER A 4 -51.80 -17.62 -50.69
N ASN A 5 -51.11 -18.17 -49.73
CA ASN A 5 -51.32 -17.86 -48.31
C ASN A 5 -50.39 -16.74 -47.92
N ARG A 6 -50.95 -15.57 -47.62
CA ARG A 6 -50.23 -14.42 -47.00
C ARG A 6 -50.06 -14.67 -45.49
N TRP A 7 -48.84 -14.89 -45.07
CA TRP A 7 -48.51 -14.87 -43.65
C TRP A 7 -48.26 -13.45 -43.23
N LYS A 8 -49.07 -12.94 -42.28
CA LYS A 8 -48.87 -11.65 -41.62
C LYS A 8 -47.74 -11.80 -40.61
N ARG A 9 -46.64 -11.09 -40.83
CA ARG A 9 -45.55 -10.97 -39.85
C ARG A 9 -45.99 -9.98 -38.77
N LEU A 10 -46.25 -10.46 -37.57
CA LEU A 10 -46.32 -9.63 -36.36
C LEU A 10 -44.89 -9.25 -36.01
N ALA A 11 -44.56 -7.95 -36.08
CA ALA A 11 -43.34 -7.41 -35.56
C ALA A 11 -43.49 -7.17 -34.05
N LEU A 12 -42.93 -8.05 -33.27
CA LEU A 12 -42.79 -7.88 -31.79
C LEU A 12 -41.65 -6.91 -31.55
N LYS A 13 -41.97 -5.67 -31.18
CA LYS A 13 -40.96 -4.70 -30.68
C LYS A 13 -40.60 -5.09 -29.24
N ALA A 14 -39.49 -5.81 -29.05
CA ALA A 14 -38.88 -5.97 -27.77
C ALA A 14 -38.16 -4.65 -27.38
N ALA A 15 -38.75 -3.89 -26.46
CA ALA A 15 -38.06 -2.78 -25.81
C ALA A 15 -37.02 -3.36 -24.87
N LEU A 16 -35.76 -3.27 -25.25
CA LEU A 16 -34.61 -3.57 -24.37
C LEU A 16 -34.53 -2.43 -23.35
N ALA A 17 -35.04 -2.65 -22.14
CA ALA A 17 -34.78 -1.81 -20.99
C ALA A 17 -33.34 -2.10 -20.55
N MET A 18 -32.39 -1.23 -20.87
CA MET A 18 -31.09 -1.25 -20.28
C MET A 18 -31.20 -0.81 -18.80
N PRO A 19 -30.63 -1.57 -17.85
CA PRO A 19 -30.54 -1.08 -16.50
C PRO A 19 -29.60 0.12 -16.50
N LEU A 20 -30.07 1.27 -16.02
CA LEU A 20 -29.19 2.39 -15.64
C LEU A 20 -28.24 1.83 -14.57
N SER A 21 -26.98 1.65 -14.93
CA SER A 21 -25.91 1.46 -13.95
C SER A 21 -25.87 2.72 -13.10
N ALA A 22 -26.36 2.62 -11.87
CA ALA A 22 -26.14 3.64 -10.88
C ALA A 22 -24.63 3.71 -10.66
N SER A 23 -24.00 4.72 -11.25
CA SER A 23 -22.66 5.14 -10.86
C SER A 23 -22.77 5.47 -9.38
N ALA A 24 -22.14 4.68 -8.54
CA ALA A 24 -22.01 5.02 -7.13
C ALA A 24 -21.24 6.35 -7.08
N ALA A 25 -21.98 7.43 -6.91
CA ALA A 25 -21.41 8.74 -6.67
C ALA A 25 -20.60 8.59 -5.37
N GLN A 26 -19.30 8.78 -5.49
CA GLN A 26 -18.39 8.86 -4.35
C GLN A 26 -18.89 10.04 -3.50
N GLU A 27 -19.35 9.77 -2.29
CA GLU A 27 -19.75 10.83 -1.35
C GLU A 27 -18.57 11.79 -1.21
N PRO A 28 -18.77 13.11 -1.32
CA PRO A 28 -17.69 14.06 -1.13
C PRO A 28 -17.13 13.91 0.28
N MET A 29 -15.81 13.69 0.38
CA MET A 29 -15.13 13.67 1.68
C MET A 29 -15.42 14.97 2.42
N THR A 30 -15.75 14.85 3.71
CA THR A 30 -15.94 16.05 4.56
C THR A 30 -14.58 16.68 4.85
N THR A 31 -14.55 17.98 5.14
CA THR A 31 -13.31 18.69 5.53
C THR A 31 -12.58 18.00 6.69
N SER A 32 -13.32 17.35 7.60
CA SER A 32 -12.76 16.58 8.71
C SER A 32 -12.03 15.32 8.20
N SER A 33 -12.59 14.62 7.23
CA SER A 33 -11.95 13.41 6.66
C SER A 33 -10.72 13.75 5.81
N GLU A 34 -10.69 14.89 5.14
CA GLU A 34 -9.51 15.37 4.41
C GLU A 34 -8.38 15.73 5.39
N GLN A 35 -8.69 16.41 6.49
CA GLN A 35 -7.69 16.74 7.52
C GLN A 35 -7.14 15.47 8.18
N GLU A 36 -7.97 14.49 8.49
CA GLU A 36 -7.53 13.19 9.03
C GLU A 36 -6.57 12.46 8.07
N LEU A 37 -6.86 12.53 6.76
CA LEU A 37 -5.97 11.93 5.75
C LEU A 37 -4.61 12.64 5.70
N VAL A 38 -4.59 13.97 5.71
CA VAL A 38 -3.34 14.75 5.76
C VAL A 38 -2.53 14.40 7.01
N ASP A 39 -3.19 14.28 8.16
CA ASP A 39 -2.56 13.93 9.42
C ASP A 39 -2.02 12.49 9.40
N LEU A 40 -2.73 11.56 8.77
CA LEU A 40 -2.29 10.18 8.60
C LEU A 40 -1.04 10.08 7.70
N VAL A 41 -1.00 10.82 6.59
CA VAL A 41 0.16 10.88 5.70
C VAL A 41 1.37 11.48 6.43
N ARG A 42 1.19 12.59 7.14
CA ARG A 42 2.26 13.22 7.94
C ARG A 42 2.79 12.28 9.04
N LYS A 43 1.89 11.56 9.72
CA LYS A 43 2.27 10.56 10.73
C LYS A 43 3.02 9.38 10.09
N THR A 44 2.63 8.98 8.88
CA THR A 44 3.33 7.95 8.10
C THR A 44 4.76 8.37 7.78
N GLU A 45 4.97 9.61 7.31
CA GLU A 45 6.31 10.16 7.06
C GLU A 45 7.16 10.20 8.34
N ALA A 46 6.62 10.77 9.41
CA ALA A 46 7.33 10.86 10.68
C ALA A 46 7.74 9.48 11.23
N ARG A 47 6.90 8.47 11.01
CA ARG A 47 7.16 7.07 11.39
C ARG A 47 8.28 6.46 10.54
N ALA A 48 8.22 6.60 9.21
CA ALA A 48 9.25 6.09 8.30
C ALA A 48 10.61 6.73 8.61
N SER A 49 10.63 8.05 8.82
CA SER A 49 11.83 8.80 9.19
C SER A 49 12.42 8.34 10.55
N ALA A 50 11.60 8.13 11.58
CA ALA A 50 12.06 7.60 12.86
C ALA A 50 12.64 6.19 12.70
N PHE A 51 12.05 5.35 11.86
CA PHE A 51 12.53 4.00 11.59
C PHE A 51 13.92 4.01 10.94
N MET A 52 14.12 4.82 9.89
CA MET A 52 15.40 4.94 9.19
C MET A 52 16.50 5.56 10.04
N ARG A 53 16.16 6.38 11.05
CA ARG A 53 17.12 6.87 12.05
C ARG A 53 17.51 5.84 13.08
N GLY A 54 16.75 4.74 13.23
CA GLY A 54 16.88 3.80 14.34
C GLY A 54 16.25 4.29 15.64
N ASP A 55 15.45 5.37 15.59
CA ASP A 55 14.70 5.91 16.74
C ASP A 55 13.42 5.10 16.96
N MET A 56 13.60 3.90 17.52
CA MET A 56 12.49 2.94 17.69
C MET A 56 11.51 3.38 18.76
N ASP A 57 11.91 4.19 19.74
CA ASP A 57 10.99 4.75 20.73
C ASP A 57 10.02 5.73 20.07
N LYS A 58 10.55 6.63 19.24
CA LYS A 58 9.74 7.53 18.45
C LYS A 58 8.85 6.80 17.47
N TRP A 59 9.41 5.82 16.75
CA TRP A 59 8.66 4.97 15.83
C TRP A 59 7.49 4.28 16.53
N ALA A 60 7.73 3.63 17.67
CA ALA A 60 6.69 2.93 18.44
C ALA A 60 5.60 3.89 18.93
N SER A 61 5.99 5.10 19.37
CA SER A 61 5.02 6.12 19.82
C SER A 61 4.07 6.58 18.69
N LEU A 62 4.53 6.55 17.44
CA LEU A 62 3.78 6.94 16.24
C LEU A 62 3.02 5.78 15.59
N THR A 63 3.28 4.54 16.03
CA THR A 63 2.82 3.34 15.33
C THR A 63 1.71 2.65 16.14
N ARG A 64 0.61 2.33 15.45
CA ARG A 64 -0.43 1.43 15.93
C ARG A 64 -0.52 0.29 14.93
N ILE A 65 -0.15 -0.91 15.36
CA ILE A 65 -0.18 -2.13 14.55
C ILE A 65 -1.33 -3.00 15.05
N ALA A 66 -2.20 -3.43 14.14
CA ALA A 66 -3.31 -4.30 14.47
C ALA A 66 -2.84 -5.75 14.72
N ASP A 67 -3.59 -6.51 15.50
CA ASP A 67 -3.25 -7.91 15.83
C ASP A 67 -3.20 -8.81 14.59
N ASP A 68 -4.01 -8.49 13.57
CA ASP A 68 -4.07 -9.18 12.28
C ASP A 68 -3.15 -8.58 11.21
N PHE A 69 -2.16 -7.78 11.62
CA PHE A 69 -1.21 -7.14 10.71
C PHE A 69 -0.48 -8.12 9.81
N THR A 70 -0.29 -7.73 8.56
CA THR A 70 0.54 -8.47 7.59
C THR A 70 1.62 -7.57 7.00
N LEU A 71 2.82 -8.13 6.82
CA LEU A 71 3.96 -7.44 6.24
C LEU A 71 4.52 -8.23 5.06
N MET A 72 4.63 -7.58 3.90
CA MET A 72 5.45 -7.98 2.77
C MET A 72 6.62 -7.01 2.70
N GLN A 73 7.81 -7.49 3.09
CA GLN A 73 8.97 -6.62 3.27
C GLN A 73 9.72 -6.40 1.95
N PRO A 74 10.46 -5.27 1.79
CA PRO A 74 11.09 -4.90 0.52
C PRO A 74 12.27 -5.78 0.10
N PHE A 75 12.77 -6.62 1.00
CA PHE A 75 13.87 -7.53 0.72
C PHE A 75 13.40 -8.90 0.18
N GLY A 76 12.11 -9.05 -0.10
CA GLY A 76 11.51 -10.31 -0.52
C GLY A 76 11.28 -11.26 0.66
N GLY A 77 11.10 -12.56 0.34
CA GLY A 77 10.77 -13.58 1.31
C GLY A 77 9.27 -13.74 1.54
N GLU A 78 8.92 -14.56 2.52
CA GLU A 78 7.52 -14.83 2.86
C GLU A 78 6.88 -13.66 3.59
N ALA A 79 5.56 -13.49 3.38
CA ALA A 79 4.78 -12.53 4.14
C ALA A 79 4.70 -12.96 5.61
N SER A 80 4.95 -12.03 6.52
CA SER A 80 4.82 -12.26 7.95
C SER A 80 3.46 -11.80 8.48
N ARG A 81 3.02 -12.38 9.60
CA ARG A 81 1.80 -12.01 10.33
C ARG A 81 2.17 -11.51 11.72
N GLY A 82 1.49 -10.44 12.14
CA GLY A 82 1.81 -9.75 13.39
C GLY A 82 3.14 -9.00 13.32
N PHE A 83 3.46 -8.30 14.39
CA PHE A 83 4.74 -7.62 14.55
C PHE A 83 5.20 -7.74 16.01
N ASP A 84 6.42 -8.21 16.19
CA ASP A 84 7.03 -8.30 17.50
C ASP A 84 7.50 -6.92 17.98
N MET A 85 6.80 -6.37 18.97
CA MET A 85 7.08 -5.08 19.60
C MET A 85 7.94 -5.22 20.86
N SER A 86 8.57 -6.39 21.09
CA SER A 86 9.43 -6.59 22.27
C SER A 86 10.61 -5.62 22.27
N PRO A 87 11.08 -5.22 23.47
CA PRO A 87 12.25 -4.35 23.59
C PRO A 87 13.48 -4.91 22.88
N GLU A 88 13.67 -6.23 22.91
CA GLU A 88 14.78 -6.93 22.25
C GLU A 88 14.69 -6.81 20.72
N ARG A 89 13.48 -6.91 20.16
CA ARG A 89 13.26 -6.72 18.72
C ARG A 89 13.51 -5.28 18.31
N LEU A 90 12.99 -4.32 19.09
CA LEU A 90 13.19 -2.89 18.82
C LEU A 90 14.66 -2.50 18.91
N ALA A 91 15.40 -3.00 19.90
CA ALA A 91 16.84 -2.77 20.01
C ALA A 91 17.64 -3.31 18.82
N ARG A 92 17.26 -4.49 18.29
CA ARG A 92 17.87 -5.03 17.06
C ARG A 92 17.57 -4.14 15.85
N LEU A 93 16.34 -3.64 15.71
CA LEU A 93 15.97 -2.73 14.61
C LEU A 93 16.73 -1.40 14.73
N ALA A 94 16.86 -0.83 15.94
CA ALA A 94 17.62 0.38 16.18
C ALA A 94 19.10 0.27 15.78
N SER A 95 19.69 -0.92 15.94
CA SER A 95 21.08 -1.15 15.51
C SER A 95 21.20 -1.47 14.02
N TYR A 96 20.13 -1.97 13.40
CA TYR A 96 20.11 -2.38 11.99
C TYR A 96 19.84 -1.20 11.04
N PHE A 97 18.98 -0.24 11.45
CA PHE A 97 18.67 0.99 10.72
C PHE A 97 19.27 2.17 11.48
N ARG A 98 20.07 3.00 10.82
CA ARG A 98 20.75 4.11 11.48
C ARG A 98 20.95 5.29 10.55
N ASN A 99 21.03 6.48 11.15
CA ASN A 99 21.50 7.72 10.52
C ASN A 99 20.75 8.13 9.25
N GLY A 100 19.55 7.56 9.04
CA GLY A 100 18.76 7.81 7.85
C GLY A 100 17.67 8.84 8.05
N ASP A 101 16.91 9.05 6.99
CA ASP A 101 15.69 9.85 6.99
C ASP A 101 14.74 9.32 5.91
N ALA A 102 13.48 9.77 5.97
CA ALA A 102 12.46 9.42 4.99
C ALA A 102 11.56 10.61 4.68
N LYS A 103 11.12 10.67 3.41
CA LYS A 103 10.04 11.54 2.93
C LYS A 103 8.98 10.68 2.28
N VAL A 104 7.71 11.05 2.48
CA VAL A 104 6.57 10.34 1.88
C VAL A 104 5.94 11.18 0.78
N GLU A 105 5.97 10.66 -0.44
CA GLU A 105 5.25 11.19 -1.58
C GLU A 105 3.93 10.40 -1.73
N LEU A 106 2.79 11.05 -1.48
CA LEU A 106 1.48 10.44 -1.69
C LEU A 106 1.20 10.33 -3.18
N VAL A 107 1.11 9.11 -3.71
CA VAL A 107 0.69 8.86 -5.10
C VAL A 107 -0.83 8.89 -5.18
N GLN A 108 -1.51 8.18 -4.27
CA GLN A 108 -2.96 8.12 -4.21
C GLN A 108 -3.42 7.63 -2.84
N SER A 109 -4.61 8.05 -2.45
CA SER A 109 -5.33 7.52 -1.30
C SER A 109 -6.70 7.01 -1.70
N TYR A 110 -7.15 5.96 -1.02
CA TYR A 110 -8.50 5.41 -1.18
C TYR A 110 -9.09 5.27 0.21
N ALA A 111 -10.25 5.88 0.42
CA ALA A 111 -10.97 5.80 1.70
C ALA A 111 -12.37 5.21 1.49
N SER A 112 -12.76 4.29 2.36
CA SER A 112 -14.09 3.69 2.37
C SER A 112 -14.45 3.28 3.79
N GLY A 113 -15.37 4.00 4.42
CA GLY A 113 -15.77 3.76 5.81
C GLY A 113 -14.56 3.79 6.75
N ASP A 114 -14.30 2.69 7.42
CA ASP A 114 -13.23 2.53 8.39
C ASP A 114 -11.90 2.07 7.78
N LEU A 115 -11.73 2.13 6.46
CA LEU A 115 -10.51 1.75 5.78
C LEU A 115 -9.91 2.93 4.99
N VAL A 116 -8.59 3.07 5.09
CA VAL A 116 -7.79 3.96 4.24
C VAL A 116 -6.64 3.15 3.66
N VAL A 117 -6.46 3.25 2.35
CA VAL A 117 -5.29 2.74 1.65
C VAL A 117 -4.46 3.93 1.18
N LEU A 118 -3.17 3.91 1.49
CA LEU A 118 -2.20 4.87 0.96
C LEU A 118 -1.26 4.14 0.00
N ALA A 119 -1.22 4.58 -1.26
CA ALA A 119 -0.17 4.24 -2.20
C ALA A 119 0.85 5.37 -2.19
N VAL A 120 2.08 5.09 -1.77
CA VAL A 120 3.11 6.10 -1.55
C VAL A 120 4.46 5.68 -2.13
N ILE A 121 5.32 6.67 -2.36
CA ILE A 121 6.77 6.47 -2.47
C ILE A 121 7.38 6.93 -1.15
N GLU A 122 8.09 6.03 -0.48
CA GLU A 122 8.95 6.38 0.64
C GLU A 122 10.34 6.65 0.08
N ARG A 123 10.77 7.94 0.08
CA ARG A 123 12.14 8.36 -0.29
C ARG A 123 12.99 8.22 0.95
N GLU A 124 13.77 7.18 1.00
CA GLU A 124 14.53 6.81 2.18
C GLU A 124 16.02 6.74 1.88
N HIS A 125 16.84 7.16 2.85
CA HIS A 125 18.26 6.89 2.85
C HIS A 125 18.70 6.50 4.26
N GLY A 126 19.86 5.90 4.40
CA GLY A 126 20.42 5.53 5.69
C GLY A 126 21.39 4.36 5.63
N GLU A 127 21.95 4.05 6.79
CA GLU A 127 22.74 2.85 7.01
C GLU A 127 21.81 1.70 7.37
N VAL A 128 21.86 0.59 6.62
CA VAL A 128 21.02 -0.59 6.85
C VAL A 128 21.87 -1.86 6.87
N GLY A 129 21.77 -2.62 7.96
CA GLY A 129 22.45 -3.91 8.08
C GLY A 129 23.98 -3.83 8.00
N GLY A 130 24.58 -2.69 8.34
CA GLY A 130 26.01 -2.44 8.26
C GLY A 130 26.49 -1.92 6.90
N LEU A 131 25.60 -1.78 5.91
CA LEU A 131 25.91 -1.10 4.67
C LEU A 131 25.96 0.42 4.92
N PRO A 132 26.84 1.16 4.20
CA PRO A 132 26.91 2.60 4.35
C PRO A 132 25.62 3.30 3.90
N ASP A 133 25.48 4.57 4.30
CA ASP A 133 24.36 5.41 3.89
C ASP A 133 24.18 5.42 2.37
N GLN A 134 22.99 5.08 1.92
CA GLN A 134 22.60 5.00 0.53
C GLN A 134 21.09 5.10 0.35
N ASP A 135 20.61 5.17 -0.90
CA ASP A 135 19.20 5.21 -1.26
C ASP A 135 18.52 3.85 -0.99
N TRP A 136 17.46 3.87 -0.19
CA TRP A 136 16.57 2.75 0.12
C TRP A 136 15.13 3.02 -0.29
N SER A 137 14.91 3.94 -1.23
CA SER A 137 13.56 4.36 -1.63
C SER A 137 12.68 3.20 -2.06
N LEU A 138 11.42 3.24 -1.65
CA LEU A 138 10.45 2.15 -1.79
C LEU A 138 9.16 2.61 -2.47
N ARG A 139 8.49 1.69 -3.17
CA ARG A 139 7.06 1.77 -3.48
C ARG A 139 6.31 1.05 -2.36
N VAL A 140 5.36 1.73 -1.75
CA VAL A 140 4.69 1.19 -0.57
C VAL A 140 3.18 1.30 -0.68
N THR A 141 2.50 0.24 -0.28
CA THR A 141 1.06 0.24 -0.01
C THR A 141 0.84 0.02 1.48
N LEU A 142 0.10 0.93 2.09
CA LEU A 142 -0.28 0.89 3.49
C LEU A 142 -1.79 0.80 3.58
N VAL A 143 -2.29 -0.14 4.39
CA VAL A 143 -3.71 -0.25 4.68
C VAL A 143 -3.92 0.05 6.15
N TYR A 144 -4.74 1.03 6.43
CA TYR A 144 -5.14 1.41 7.77
C TYR A 144 -6.61 1.08 7.99
N ARG A 145 -6.93 0.62 9.20
CA ARG A 145 -8.30 0.41 9.66
C ARG A 145 -8.54 1.25 10.91
N ARG A 146 -9.69 1.92 10.97
CA ARG A 146 -10.09 2.67 12.15
C ARG A 146 -10.47 1.71 13.28
N GLN A 147 -9.95 1.97 14.47
CA GLN A 147 -10.35 1.33 15.71
C GLN A 147 -10.55 2.41 16.77
N GLY A 148 -11.80 2.69 17.08
CA GLY A 148 -12.15 3.85 17.90
C GLY A 148 -11.77 5.16 17.19
N ALA A 149 -11.01 6.02 17.85
CA ALA A 149 -10.55 7.29 17.31
C ALA A 149 -9.20 7.21 16.56
N GLU A 150 -8.59 6.03 16.46
CA GLU A 150 -7.24 5.88 15.91
C GLU A 150 -7.20 5.03 14.65
N TRP A 151 -6.22 5.32 13.78
CA TRP A 151 -5.89 4.53 12.61
C TRP A 151 -4.81 3.49 12.93
N TRP A 152 -5.14 2.22 12.73
CA TRP A 152 -4.28 1.06 12.98
C TRP A 152 -3.79 0.48 11.65
N LEU A 153 -2.50 0.27 11.53
CA LEU A 153 -1.89 -0.36 10.35
C LEU A 153 -2.22 -1.85 10.35
N VAL A 154 -2.93 -2.31 9.31
CA VAL A 154 -3.30 -3.72 9.12
C VAL A 154 -2.48 -4.40 8.04
N HIS A 155 -1.90 -3.63 7.12
CA HIS A 155 -1.04 -4.18 6.08
C HIS A 155 0.01 -3.17 5.63
N ARG A 156 1.22 -3.67 5.37
CA ARG A 156 2.25 -2.95 4.64
C ARG A 156 2.87 -3.89 3.60
N HIS A 157 2.86 -3.45 2.35
CA HIS A 157 3.63 -4.05 1.29
C HIS A 157 4.63 -3.02 0.76
N ALA A 158 5.87 -3.41 0.62
CA ALA A 158 6.92 -2.54 0.12
C ALA A 158 7.83 -3.29 -0.85
N ASP A 159 8.21 -2.61 -1.94
CA ASP A 159 9.20 -3.05 -2.92
C ASP A 159 10.22 -1.93 -3.15
N PRO A 160 11.47 -2.26 -3.49
CA PRO A 160 12.43 -1.25 -3.91
C PRO A 160 11.90 -0.38 -5.05
N LEU A 161 12.13 0.92 -5.00
CA LEU A 161 11.81 1.84 -6.08
C LEU A 161 12.83 1.69 -7.22
N VAL A 162 12.67 0.62 -8.00
CA VAL A 162 13.55 0.35 -9.15
C VAL A 162 13.05 1.06 -10.40
N ARG A 163 13.98 1.38 -11.32
CA ARG A 163 13.61 1.78 -12.69
C ARG A 163 13.01 0.59 -13.43
N ASP A 164 12.37 0.87 -14.56
CA ASP A 164 11.87 -0.20 -15.42
C ASP A 164 12.99 -1.19 -15.73
N VAL A 165 12.68 -2.46 -15.52
CA VAL A 165 13.56 -3.58 -15.85
C VAL A 165 12.94 -4.39 -16.97
N GLY A 166 13.77 -4.98 -17.84
CA GLY A 166 13.28 -5.87 -18.89
C GLY A 166 12.61 -7.13 -18.33
N LEU A 167 11.76 -7.76 -19.15
CA LEU A 167 10.99 -8.95 -18.76
C LEU A 167 11.89 -10.10 -18.26
N GLU A 168 13.07 -10.29 -18.85
CA GLU A 168 14.02 -11.32 -18.45
C GLU A 168 14.53 -11.09 -17.02
N THR A 169 14.86 -9.84 -16.68
CA THR A 169 15.29 -9.46 -15.33
C THR A 169 14.16 -9.66 -14.33
N ALA A 170 12.94 -9.20 -14.65
CA ALA A 170 11.77 -9.41 -13.80
C ALA A 170 11.50 -10.91 -13.55
N ALA A 171 11.58 -11.72 -14.60
CA ALA A 171 11.40 -13.16 -14.47
C ALA A 171 12.52 -13.84 -13.67
N ALA A 172 13.76 -13.34 -13.79
CA ALA A 172 14.89 -13.84 -13.00
C ALA A 172 14.70 -13.54 -11.50
N LEU A 173 14.31 -12.30 -11.17
CA LEU A 173 14.00 -11.90 -9.80
C LEU A 173 12.86 -12.75 -9.20
N ALA A 174 11.78 -12.96 -9.98
CA ALA A 174 10.63 -13.78 -9.54
C ALA A 174 11.02 -15.25 -9.26
N ARG A 175 12.04 -15.78 -9.93
CA ARG A 175 12.59 -17.11 -9.67
C ARG A 175 13.62 -17.15 -8.53
N GLY A 176 13.84 -16.03 -7.86
CA GLY A 176 14.84 -15.95 -6.80
C GLY A 176 16.28 -15.92 -7.28
N ALA A 177 16.51 -15.51 -8.54
CA ALA A 177 17.87 -15.33 -9.02
C ALA A 177 18.57 -14.22 -8.24
N ASN A 178 19.74 -14.52 -7.71
CA ASN A 178 20.59 -13.54 -7.07
C ASN A 178 21.25 -12.67 -8.17
N LEU A 179 20.80 -11.43 -8.33
CA LEU A 179 21.38 -10.46 -9.27
C LEU A 179 22.61 -9.75 -8.67
N GLY A 180 22.97 -10.10 -7.44
CA GLY A 180 24.10 -9.57 -6.70
C GLY A 180 25.38 -10.32 -6.99
N GLY A 181 26.27 -9.66 -7.66
CA GLY A 181 27.66 -9.65 -7.34
C GLY A 181 28.54 -10.64 -8.06
N ARG A 182 29.22 -10.10 -8.99
CA ARG A 182 30.67 -10.41 -9.13
C ARG A 182 31.47 -9.40 -8.31
#